data_bb46a3a095be965624c31be0889569aa
#
_entry.id   bb46a3a095be965624c31be0889569aa
#
_cell.length_a   1.000
_cell.length_b   1.000
_cell.length_c   1.000
_cell.angle_alpha   90.00
_cell.angle_beta   90.00
_cell.angle_gamma   90.00
#
_symmetry.space_group_name_H-M   'P 1'
#
loop_
_entity.id
_entity.type
_entity.pdbx_description
1 polymer ?
#
loop_
_entity_poly.entity_id
_entity_poly.type
_entity_poly.pdbx_seq_one_letter_code
_entity_poly.pdbx_strand_id
1 'polypeptide(L)'
;MFRVLISQLTARFPFGMLSIVMLLHIQHAFGDYTSAGIILAAQSVGQAISGPLTSRFMGRLGMRKVLATTSVLCAGLLTTIAFAQLPLLIVTVISFLVGITTPPVTPAVRTLYPRLVPSNQISALFSLDAAAQEIIWVVGPVVAVFVSSQFGTTAGLCVAAAFMVVGGVWFISSPAFDSFRIPRARSGFGAVLFRPTVLFSTIIGFFFVAAFAAIEAGIVRAFAPADAGEAHGSIESGIVLAVFASGSLVGGLLIGHRAVRPWSILLRLLIVLAGTLACLVSLNIWWLSIVLFLGGLGTAPTFAAMSSIIGATIKFSETAEAFGWIGTGQLVGVAAGSAIAGVAIDATGANGAVLVSGGLLAIGALIAAFSMRWMPDLKGRIIEPPPETGTLTIPLP
;
A
#
# COMPACT_ATOMS: atom_id res chain seq x y z
N MET A 1 -8.36 20.38 6.03
CA MET A 1 -7.24 19.42 5.90
C MET A 1 -7.33 18.28 6.90
N PHE A 2 -7.34 18.53 8.21
CA PHE A 2 -7.37 17.50 9.27
C PHE A 2 -8.54 16.49 9.12
N ARG A 3 -9.76 16.98 8.82
CA ARG A 3 -10.93 16.12 8.54
C ARG A 3 -10.69 15.14 7.37
N VAL A 4 -10.05 15.59 6.30
CA VAL A 4 -9.71 14.71 5.15
C VAL A 4 -8.71 13.64 5.57
N LEU A 5 -7.68 14.01 6.35
CA LEU A 5 -6.68 13.06 6.82
C LEU A 5 -7.28 11.96 7.71
N ILE A 6 -8.09 12.31 8.70
CA ILE A 6 -8.67 11.32 9.60
C ILE A 6 -9.71 10.46 8.88
N SER A 7 -10.61 11.08 8.11
CA SER A 7 -11.66 10.32 7.41
C SER A 7 -11.10 9.35 6.39
N GLN A 8 -10.03 9.72 5.65
CA GLN A 8 -9.40 8.81 4.71
C GLN A 8 -8.65 7.66 5.42
N LEU A 9 -8.03 7.92 6.59
CA LEU A 9 -7.41 6.86 7.39
C LEU A 9 -8.45 5.87 7.90
N THR A 10 -9.60 6.37 8.37
CA THR A 10 -10.72 5.52 8.77
C THR A 10 -11.24 4.68 7.60
N ALA A 11 -11.37 5.27 6.40
CA ALA A 11 -11.78 4.56 5.19
C ALA A 11 -10.76 3.53 4.70
N ARG A 12 -9.46 3.71 5.02
CA ARG A 12 -8.37 2.79 4.66
C ARG A 12 -8.11 1.73 5.73
N PHE A 13 -8.60 1.93 6.95
CA PHE A 13 -8.37 1.02 8.07
C PHE A 13 -8.74 -0.44 7.76
N PRO A 14 -9.87 -0.73 7.07
CA PRO A 14 -10.23 -2.09 6.66
C PRO A 14 -9.15 -2.81 5.86
N PHE A 15 -8.34 -2.10 5.08
CA PHE A 15 -7.30 -2.74 4.25
C PHE A 15 -6.20 -3.41 5.09
N GLY A 16 -5.92 -2.88 6.30
CA GLY A 16 -4.97 -3.48 7.22
C GLY A 16 -5.51 -4.70 7.96
N MET A 17 -6.83 -4.88 8.05
CA MET A 17 -7.44 -6.00 8.77
C MET A 17 -8.06 -7.06 7.86
N LEU A 18 -8.41 -6.71 6.62
CA LEU A 18 -9.29 -7.52 5.77
C LEU A 18 -8.70 -8.90 5.43
N SER A 19 -7.41 -8.99 5.13
CA SER A 19 -6.74 -10.27 4.82
C SER A 19 -6.81 -11.25 6.00
N ILE A 20 -6.57 -10.78 7.21
CA ILE A 20 -6.60 -11.61 8.42
C ILE A 20 -8.02 -12.03 8.78
N VAL A 21 -8.97 -11.09 8.74
CA VAL A 21 -10.37 -11.41 9.03
C VAL A 21 -10.92 -12.42 8.03
N MET A 22 -10.61 -12.27 6.73
CA MET A 22 -10.98 -13.22 5.69
C MET A 22 -10.33 -14.58 5.93
N LEU A 23 -9.02 -14.62 6.23
CA LEU A 23 -8.31 -15.85 6.55
C LEU A 23 -8.99 -16.62 7.67
N LEU A 24 -9.22 -15.93 8.81
CA LEU A 24 -9.82 -16.54 10.00
C LEU A 24 -11.25 -17.02 9.75
N HIS A 25 -12.04 -16.23 9.04
CA HIS A 25 -13.43 -16.58 8.74
C HIS A 25 -13.53 -17.79 7.81
N ILE A 26 -12.73 -17.83 6.75
CA ILE A 26 -12.74 -18.92 5.79
C ILE A 26 -12.17 -20.20 6.39
N GLN A 27 -11.07 -20.10 7.15
CA GLN A 27 -10.53 -21.25 7.88
C GLN A 27 -11.56 -21.82 8.87
N HIS A 28 -12.33 -20.95 9.55
CA HIS A 28 -13.40 -21.40 10.44
C HIS A 28 -14.56 -22.06 9.67
N ALA A 29 -14.94 -21.53 8.50
CA ALA A 29 -16.07 -22.01 7.71
C ALA A 29 -15.77 -23.31 6.95
N PHE A 30 -14.56 -23.48 6.42
CA PHE A 30 -14.17 -24.64 5.58
C PHE A 30 -13.23 -25.62 6.27
N GLY A 31 -12.64 -25.24 7.41
CA GLY A 31 -11.79 -26.12 8.21
C GLY A 31 -10.33 -26.24 7.71
N ASP A 32 -9.95 -25.54 6.63
CA ASP A 32 -8.62 -25.64 6.04
C ASP A 32 -8.07 -24.28 5.57
N TYR A 33 -6.73 -24.15 5.56
CA TYR A 33 -6.02 -22.95 5.11
C TYR A 33 -5.87 -22.89 3.59
N THR A 34 -5.97 -23.99 2.88
CA THR A 34 -5.89 -24.04 1.41
C THR A 34 -7.06 -23.28 0.80
N SER A 35 -8.27 -23.51 1.28
CA SER A 35 -9.47 -22.77 0.89
C SER A 35 -9.31 -21.26 1.17
N ALA A 36 -8.78 -20.92 2.35
CA ALA A 36 -8.50 -19.51 2.68
C ALA A 36 -7.47 -18.89 1.73
N GLY A 37 -6.41 -19.61 1.39
CA GLY A 37 -5.40 -19.17 0.44
C GLY A 37 -5.96 -18.90 -0.97
N ILE A 38 -6.81 -19.81 -1.48
CA ILE A 38 -7.46 -19.66 -2.79
C ILE A 38 -8.35 -18.41 -2.81
N ILE A 39 -9.14 -18.19 -1.76
CA ILE A 39 -10.06 -17.07 -1.64
C ILE A 39 -9.30 -15.74 -1.53
N LEU A 40 -8.23 -15.68 -0.74
CA LEU A 40 -7.39 -14.49 -0.63
C LEU A 40 -6.63 -14.20 -1.92
N ALA A 41 -6.18 -15.22 -2.65
CA ALA A 41 -5.57 -15.06 -3.96
C ALA A 41 -6.57 -14.46 -4.97
N ALA A 42 -7.81 -14.98 -5.01
CA ALA A 42 -8.86 -14.44 -5.87
C ALA A 42 -9.18 -12.97 -5.55
N GLN A 43 -9.29 -12.62 -4.26
CA GLN A 43 -9.47 -11.25 -3.80
C GLN A 43 -8.31 -10.35 -4.24
N SER A 44 -7.06 -10.80 -4.09
CA SER A 44 -5.87 -10.05 -4.46
C SER A 44 -5.80 -9.78 -5.96
N VAL A 45 -6.16 -10.77 -6.80
CA VAL A 45 -6.25 -10.59 -8.26
C VAL A 45 -7.31 -9.55 -8.60
N GLY A 46 -8.49 -9.62 -7.99
CA GLY A 46 -9.54 -8.62 -8.15
C GLY A 46 -9.08 -7.22 -7.77
N GLN A 47 -8.38 -7.10 -6.65
CA GLN A 47 -7.85 -5.83 -6.15
C GLN A 47 -6.77 -5.24 -7.06
N ALA A 48 -5.90 -6.07 -7.64
CA ALA A 48 -4.88 -5.63 -8.60
C ALA A 48 -5.51 -5.03 -9.87
N ILE A 49 -6.62 -5.59 -10.35
CA ILE A 49 -7.38 -5.08 -11.48
C ILE A 49 -8.15 -3.79 -11.10
N SER A 50 -8.73 -3.77 -9.90
CA SER A 50 -9.53 -2.66 -9.39
C SER A 50 -8.78 -1.34 -9.35
N GLY A 51 -7.52 -1.34 -8.94
CA GLY A 51 -6.73 -0.13 -8.72
C GLY A 51 -6.77 0.85 -9.90
N PRO A 52 -6.26 0.50 -11.08
CA PRO A 52 -6.28 1.36 -12.25
C PRO A 52 -7.70 1.61 -12.79
N LEU A 53 -8.56 0.58 -12.77
CA LEU A 53 -9.91 0.63 -13.34
C LEU A 53 -10.81 1.61 -12.58
N THR A 54 -10.94 1.43 -11.27
CA THR A 54 -11.78 2.30 -10.43
C THR A 54 -11.23 3.72 -10.37
N SER A 55 -9.89 3.87 -10.34
CA SER A 55 -9.22 5.16 -10.40
C SER A 55 -9.54 5.90 -11.70
N ARG A 56 -9.58 5.21 -12.82
CA ARG A 56 -10.00 5.76 -14.12
C ARG A 56 -11.47 6.21 -14.13
N PHE A 57 -12.34 5.42 -13.50
CA PHE A 57 -13.76 5.77 -13.40
C PHE A 57 -14.00 7.02 -12.55
N MET A 58 -13.13 7.37 -11.61
CA MET A 58 -13.25 8.63 -10.86
C MET A 58 -13.27 9.87 -11.78
N GLY A 59 -12.52 9.87 -12.87
CA GLY A 59 -12.54 10.95 -13.87
C GLY A 59 -13.79 10.95 -14.75
N ARG A 60 -14.48 9.79 -14.93
CA ARG A 60 -15.67 9.65 -15.78
C ARG A 60 -16.98 9.87 -15.04
N LEU A 61 -17.11 9.20 -13.89
CA LEU A 61 -18.35 9.16 -13.09
C LEU A 61 -18.32 10.12 -11.90
N GLY A 62 -17.15 10.66 -11.60
CA GLY A 62 -16.90 11.50 -10.42
C GLY A 62 -16.43 10.69 -9.22
N MET A 63 -15.51 11.26 -8.46
CA MET A 63 -14.85 10.61 -7.32
C MET A 63 -15.83 10.15 -6.25
N ARG A 64 -16.81 10.99 -5.85
CA ARG A 64 -17.83 10.64 -4.84
C ARG A 64 -18.64 9.40 -5.23
N LYS A 65 -19.12 9.36 -6.48
CA LYS A 65 -19.96 8.23 -6.96
C LYS A 65 -19.18 6.93 -6.96
N VAL A 66 -17.94 6.95 -7.46
CA VAL A 66 -17.09 5.75 -7.51
C VAL A 66 -16.78 5.26 -6.10
N LEU A 67 -16.33 6.12 -5.20
CA LEU A 67 -16.03 5.74 -3.82
C LEU A 67 -17.27 5.21 -3.08
N ALA A 68 -18.42 5.89 -3.21
CA ALA A 68 -19.67 5.44 -2.57
C ALA A 68 -20.12 4.08 -3.11
N THR A 69 -20.17 3.91 -4.43
CA THR A 69 -20.62 2.66 -5.06
C THR A 69 -19.69 1.50 -4.71
N THR A 70 -18.38 1.71 -4.81
CA THR A 70 -17.41 0.65 -4.50
C THR A 70 -17.41 0.29 -3.01
N SER A 71 -17.53 1.27 -2.10
CA SER A 71 -17.61 0.99 -0.65
C SER A 71 -18.85 0.19 -0.29
N VAL A 72 -20.03 0.56 -0.84
CA VAL A 72 -21.28 -0.14 -0.55
C VAL A 72 -21.27 -1.55 -1.15
N LEU A 73 -20.82 -1.71 -2.39
CA LEU A 73 -20.74 -3.02 -3.03
C LEU A 73 -19.75 -3.94 -2.30
N CYS A 74 -18.56 -3.43 -1.98
CA CYS A 74 -17.54 -4.20 -1.26
C CYS A 74 -18.05 -4.63 0.13
N ALA A 75 -18.66 -3.71 0.89
CA ALA A 75 -19.22 -4.01 2.19
C ALA A 75 -20.39 -5.03 2.10
N GLY A 76 -21.25 -4.89 1.10
CA GLY A 76 -22.34 -5.85 0.84
C GLY A 76 -21.83 -7.25 0.53
N LEU A 77 -20.81 -7.36 -0.32
CA LEU A 77 -20.16 -8.64 -0.64
C LEU A 77 -19.48 -9.27 0.58
N LEU A 78 -18.79 -8.47 1.41
CA LEU A 78 -18.19 -8.92 2.67
C LEU A 78 -19.26 -9.41 3.65
N THR A 79 -20.37 -8.69 3.75
CA THR A 79 -21.51 -9.10 4.59
C THR A 79 -22.14 -10.42 4.08
N THR A 80 -22.22 -10.60 2.75
CA THR A 80 -22.67 -11.85 2.15
C THR A 80 -21.77 -13.02 2.55
N ILE A 81 -20.44 -12.85 2.48
CA ILE A 81 -19.49 -13.89 2.93
C ILE A 81 -19.67 -14.16 4.44
N ALA A 82 -19.91 -13.12 5.24
CA ALA A 82 -20.02 -13.23 6.69
C ALA A 82 -21.21 -14.08 7.16
N PHE A 83 -22.32 -14.04 6.43
CA PHE A 83 -23.58 -14.65 6.88
C PHE A 83 -24.08 -15.80 6.01
N ALA A 84 -23.65 -15.90 4.75
CA ALA A 84 -24.14 -16.92 3.84
C ALA A 84 -23.23 -18.16 3.84
N GLN A 85 -23.79 -19.32 4.12
CA GLN A 85 -23.09 -20.59 3.97
C GLN A 85 -23.09 -20.99 2.49
N LEU A 86 -22.02 -20.65 1.78
CA LEU A 86 -21.91 -20.85 0.33
C LEU A 86 -20.79 -21.86 0.00
N PRO A 87 -20.90 -22.59 -1.12
CA PRO A 87 -19.82 -23.44 -1.61
C PRO A 87 -18.55 -22.64 -1.89
N LEU A 88 -17.38 -23.28 -1.74
CA LEU A 88 -16.06 -22.67 -1.94
C LEU A 88 -15.95 -21.88 -3.25
N LEU A 89 -16.43 -22.44 -4.36
CA LEU A 89 -16.38 -21.78 -5.66
C LEU A 89 -17.13 -20.44 -5.65
N ILE A 90 -18.32 -20.39 -5.04
CA ILE A 90 -19.12 -19.15 -4.97
C ILE A 90 -18.43 -18.13 -4.09
N VAL A 91 -17.89 -18.53 -2.93
CA VAL A 91 -17.14 -17.64 -2.04
C VAL A 91 -15.90 -17.10 -2.75
N THR A 92 -15.20 -17.93 -3.53
CA THR A 92 -14.03 -17.51 -4.34
C THR A 92 -14.42 -16.42 -5.36
N VAL A 93 -15.54 -16.61 -6.07
CA VAL A 93 -16.06 -15.60 -7.02
C VAL A 93 -16.46 -14.30 -6.30
N ILE A 94 -17.17 -14.43 -5.16
CA ILE A 94 -17.55 -13.26 -4.36
C ILE A 94 -16.30 -12.53 -3.86
N SER A 95 -15.27 -13.25 -3.42
CA SER A 95 -14.01 -12.63 -2.95
C SER A 95 -13.25 -11.93 -4.07
N PHE A 96 -13.23 -12.49 -5.28
CA PHE A 96 -12.73 -11.77 -6.46
C PHE A 96 -13.51 -10.47 -6.70
N LEU A 97 -14.84 -10.50 -6.57
CA LEU A 97 -15.68 -9.29 -6.68
C LEU A 97 -15.44 -8.30 -5.53
N VAL A 98 -15.18 -8.77 -4.30
CA VAL A 98 -14.71 -7.92 -3.18
C VAL A 98 -13.43 -7.19 -3.60
N GLY A 99 -12.47 -7.90 -4.20
CA GLY A 99 -11.26 -7.30 -4.75
C GLY A 99 -11.56 -6.24 -5.81
N ILE A 100 -12.38 -6.56 -6.82
CA ILE A 100 -12.78 -5.63 -7.89
C ILE A 100 -13.48 -4.39 -7.36
N THR A 101 -14.29 -4.53 -6.33
CA THR A 101 -15.06 -3.43 -5.72
C THR A 101 -14.31 -2.72 -4.60
N THR A 102 -13.05 -3.05 -4.33
CA THR A 102 -12.23 -2.36 -3.33
C THR A 102 -12.19 -0.85 -3.62
N PRO A 103 -12.61 0.00 -2.65
CA PRO A 103 -12.69 1.44 -2.88
C PRO A 103 -11.31 2.06 -3.11
N PRO A 104 -11.12 2.88 -4.17
CA PRO A 104 -9.84 3.51 -4.51
C PRO A 104 -9.53 4.72 -3.61
N VAL A 105 -9.55 4.55 -2.28
CA VAL A 105 -9.36 5.64 -1.31
C VAL A 105 -7.96 6.25 -1.43
N THR A 106 -6.92 5.41 -1.52
CA THR A 106 -5.53 5.87 -1.64
C THR A 106 -5.28 6.69 -2.92
N PRO A 107 -5.67 6.21 -4.12
CA PRO A 107 -5.57 7.03 -5.33
C PRO A 107 -6.38 8.32 -5.24
N ALA A 108 -7.59 8.28 -4.66
CA ALA A 108 -8.45 9.43 -4.51
C ALA A 108 -7.80 10.52 -3.65
N VAL A 109 -7.37 10.18 -2.43
CA VAL A 109 -6.80 11.16 -1.51
C VAL A 109 -5.47 11.71 -2.00
N ARG A 110 -4.59 10.86 -2.55
CA ARG A 110 -3.29 11.30 -3.09
C ARG A 110 -3.44 12.22 -4.29
N THR A 111 -4.47 12.03 -5.10
CA THR A 111 -4.81 12.96 -6.18
C THR A 111 -5.29 14.32 -5.65
N LEU A 112 -5.97 14.35 -4.50
CA LEU A 112 -6.44 15.60 -3.89
C LEU A 112 -5.33 16.40 -3.17
N TYR A 113 -4.32 15.74 -2.61
CA TYR A 113 -3.29 16.39 -1.79
C TYR A 113 -2.64 17.63 -2.42
N PRO A 114 -2.24 17.64 -3.71
CA PRO A 114 -1.66 18.83 -4.34
C PRO A 114 -2.62 20.03 -4.44
N ARG A 115 -3.92 19.80 -4.21
CA ARG A 115 -4.96 20.84 -4.21
C ARG A 115 -5.38 21.30 -2.81
N LEU A 116 -4.95 20.59 -1.76
CA LEU A 116 -5.35 20.85 -0.38
C LEU A 116 -4.34 21.69 0.39
N VAL A 117 -3.08 21.71 -0.05
CA VAL A 117 -1.99 22.42 0.63
C VAL A 117 -1.11 23.17 -0.37
N PRO A 118 -0.42 24.23 0.08
CA PRO A 118 0.59 24.91 -0.73
C PRO A 118 1.69 23.94 -1.19
N SER A 119 2.31 24.21 -2.33
CA SER A 119 3.31 23.35 -2.97
C SER A 119 4.49 22.96 -2.08
N ASN A 120 4.92 23.85 -1.18
CA ASN A 120 6.00 23.60 -0.22
C ASN A 120 5.62 22.58 0.89
N GLN A 121 4.34 22.29 1.09
CA GLN A 121 3.84 21.35 2.11
C GLN A 121 3.46 19.97 1.52
N ILE A 122 3.46 19.81 0.20
CA ILE A 122 3.00 18.59 -0.47
C ILE A 122 3.85 17.38 -0.08
N SER A 123 5.19 17.51 -0.10
CA SER A 123 6.09 16.42 0.29
C SER A 123 5.90 16.01 1.75
N ALA A 124 5.69 16.97 2.64
CA ALA A 124 5.41 16.71 4.05
C ALA A 124 4.06 15.96 4.21
N LEU A 125 3.04 16.35 3.45
CA LEU A 125 1.73 15.72 3.47
C LEU A 125 1.78 14.28 2.95
N PHE A 126 2.47 14.01 1.85
CA PHE A 126 2.69 12.63 1.36
C PHE A 126 3.49 11.78 2.35
N SER A 127 4.45 12.39 3.04
CA SER A 127 5.23 11.71 4.07
C SER A 127 4.38 11.34 5.29
N LEU A 128 3.53 12.27 5.74
CA LEU A 128 2.58 12.02 6.82
C LEU A 128 1.56 10.93 6.44
N ASP A 129 1.07 10.94 5.19
CA ASP A 129 0.17 9.90 4.67
C ASP A 129 0.84 8.53 4.66
N ALA A 130 2.09 8.45 4.18
CA ALA A 130 2.85 7.21 4.17
C ALA A 130 3.10 6.68 5.59
N ALA A 131 3.50 7.55 6.52
CA ALA A 131 3.72 7.19 7.91
C ALA A 131 2.43 6.74 8.62
N ALA A 132 1.31 7.43 8.36
CA ALA A 132 0.01 7.06 8.90
C ALA A 132 -0.49 5.71 8.34
N GLN A 133 -0.10 5.35 7.13
CA GLN A 133 -0.40 4.04 6.56
C GLN A 133 0.29 2.91 7.31
N GLU A 134 1.51 3.11 7.82
CA GLU A 134 2.20 2.11 8.65
C GLU A 134 1.40 1.77 9.91
N ILE A 135 0.74 2.76 10.52
CA ILE A 135 -0.14 2.54 11.68
C ILE A 135 -1.30 1.60 11.30
N ILE A 136 -1.88 1.75 10.12
CA ILE A 136 -2.96 0.87 9.64
C ILE A 136 -2.48 -0.57 9.51
N TRP A 137 -1.28 -0.78 8.98
CA TRP A 137 -0.70 -2.11 8.81
C TRP A 137 -0.30 -2.78 10.13
N VAL A 138 0.01 -1.99 11.18
CA VAL A 138 0.31 -2.53 12.52
C VAL A 138 -0.97 -2.76 13.32
N VAL A 139 -1.86 -1.77 13.38
CA VAL A 139 -3.06 -1.82 14.23
C VAL A 139 -4.17 -2.67 13.61
N GLY A 140 -4.28 -2.69 12.27
CA GLY A 140 -5.31 -3.43 11.56
C GLY A 140 -5.34 -4.92 11.90
N PRO A 141 -4.23 -5.66 11.76
CA PRO A 141 -4.13 -7.06 12.16
C PRO A 141 -4.48 -7.32 13.63
N VAL A 142 -4.03 -6.46 14.54
CA VAL A 142 -4.33 -6.58 15.98
C VAL A 142 -5.83 -6.47 16.23
N VAL A 143 -6.48 -5.48 15.63
CA VAL A 143 -7.94 -5.31 15.73
C VAL A 143 -8.67 -6.48 15.07
N ALA A 144 -8.19 -6.96 13.92
CA ALA A 144 -8.76 -8.11 13.21
C ALA A 144 -8.78 -9.36 14.09
N VAL A 145 -7.62 -9.71 14.69
CA VAL A 145 -7.48 -10.86 15.58
C VAL A 145 -8.32 -10.69 16.83
N PHE A 146 -8.23 -9.52 17.48
CA PHE A 146 -8.99 -9.23 18.72
C PHE A 146 -10.49 -9.35 18.50
N VAL A 147 -11.04 -8.70 17.48
CA VAL A 147 -12.49 -8.77 17.22
C VAL A 147 -12.91 -10.20 16.85
N SER A 148 -12.13 -10.88 16.00
CA SER A 148 -12.46 -12.25 15.58
C SER A 148 -12.38 -13.25 16.72
N SER A 149 -11.44 -13.09 17.66
CA SER A 149 -11.29 -14.00 18.80
C SER A 149 -12.34 -13.77 19.90
N GLN A 150 -12.73 -12.52 20.16
CA GLN A 150 -13.66 -12.18 21.23
C GLN A 150 -15.13 -12.26 20.81
N PHE A 151 -15.44 -11.91 19.55
CA PHE A 151 -16.82 -11.75 19.07
C PHE A 151 -17.13 -12.66 17.88
N GLY A 152 -16.19 -13.50 17.47
CA GLY A 152 -16.32 -14.41 16.34
C GLY A 152 -15.88 -13.78 15.01
N THR A 153 -15.54 -14.67 14.06
CA THR A 153 -14.97 -14.26 12.75
C THR A 153 -15.97 -13.49 11.88
N THR A 154 -17.27 -13.78 12.02
CA THR A 154 -18.37 -13.03 11.39
C THR A 154 -18.37 -11.56 11.85
N ALA A 155 -18.18 -11.33 13.16
CA ALA A 155 -18.07 -9.96 13.70
C ALA A 155 -16.86 -9.21 13.13
N GLY A 156 -15.74 -9.91 12.92
CA GLY A 156 -14.55 -9.34 12.27
C GLY A 156 -14.86 -8.79 10.87
N LEU A 157 -15.55 -9.58 10.03
CA LEU A 157 -15.99 -9.14 8.68
C LEU A 157 -16.99 -7.98 8.74
N CYS A 158 -17.94 -8.02 9.68
CA CYS A 158 -18.90 -6.93 9.86
C CYS A 158 -18.23 -5.61 10.29
N VAL A 159 -17.23 -5.68 11.17
CA VAL A 159 -16.45 -4.51 11.58
C VAL A 159 -15.67 -3.94 10.40
N ALA A 160 -15.02 -4.79 9.58
CA ALA A 160 -14.34 -4.34 8.37
C ALA A 160 -15.31 -3.67 7.38
N ALA A 161 -16.47 -4.27 7.14
CA ALA A 161 -17.53 -3.71 6.29
C ALA A 161 -18.07 -2.36 6.85
N ALA A 162 -18.28 -2.27 8.16
CA ALA A 162 -18.73 -1.06 8.82
C ALA A 162 -17.71 0.09 8.68
N PHE A 163 -16.42 -0.16 8.95
CA PHE A 163 -15.37 0.83 8.73
C PHE A 163 -15.30 1.28 7.27
N MET A 164 -15.50 0.37 6.32
CA MET A 164 -15.48 0.68 4.89
C MET A 164 -16.62 1.63 4.51
N VAL A 165 -17.84 1.38 4.99
CA VAL A 165 -19.00 2.25 4.72
C VAL A 165 -18.89 3.56 5.51
N VAL A 166 -18.70 3.50 6.84
CA VAL A 166 -18.66 4.68 7.69
C VAL A 166 -17.48 5.57 7.34
N GLY A 167 -16.28 5.00 7.21
CA GLY A 167 -15.08 5.73 6.80
C GLY A 167 -15.22 6.29 5.38
N GLY A 168 -15.77 5.50 4.45
CA GLY A 168 -16.06 5.93 3.07
C GLY A 168 -17.05 7.11 3.04
N VAL A 169 -18.18 7.02 3.73
CA VAL A 169 -19.17 8.10 3.83
C VAL A 169 -18.56 9.34 4.48
N TRP A 170 -17.83 9.18 5.57
CA TRP A 170 -17.15 10.31 6.21
C TRP A 170 -16.13 10.98 5.29
N PHE A 171 -15.35 10.19 4.55
CA PHE A 171 -14.36 10.72 3.62
C PHE A 171 -15.02 11.49 2.46
N ILE A 172 -16.03 10.92 1.79
CA ILE A 172 -16.73 11.57 0.67
C ILE A 172 -17.60 12.76 1.10
N SER A 173 -17.96 12.85 2.38
CA SER A 173 -18.69 14.00 2.97
C SER A 173 -17.77 15.20 3.24
N SER A 174 -16.46 15.06 2.95
CA SER A 174 -15.55 16.20 3.11
C SER A 174 -15.84 17.28 2.06
N PRO A 175 -15.88 18.59 2.45
CA PRO A 175 -16.05 19.70 1.51
C PRO A 175 -15.02 19.76 0.39
N ALA A 176 -13.85 19.14 0.59
CA ALA A 176 -12.82 19.04 -0.44
C ALA A 176 -13.31 18.39 -1.74
N PHE A 177 -14.30 17.50 -1.66
CA PHE A 177 -14.88 16.85 -2.86
C PHE A 177 -15.82 17.76 -3.65
N ASP A 178 -16.33 18.83 -3.07
CA ASP A 178 -17.19 19.79 -3.79
C ASP A 178 -16.39 20.73 -4.67
N SER A 179 -15.17 21.02 -4.22
CA SER A 179 -14.28 21.99 -4.86
C SER A 179 -13.51 21.43 -6.06
N PHE A 180 -13.41 20.07 -6.17
CA PHE A 180 -12.53 19.47 -7.17
C PHE A 180 -13.23 18.36 -7.96
N ARG A 181 -13.27 18.55 -9.29
CA ARG A 181 -13.64 17.49 -10.22
C ARG A 181 -12.40 17.05 -10.98
N ILE A 182 -12.14 15.75 -11.00
CA ILE A 182 -11.10 15.18 -11.88
C ILE A 182 -11.63 15.25 -13.31
N PRO A 183 -10.95 15.96 -14.23
CA PRO A 183 -11.33 15.97 -15.63
C PRO A 183 -11.24 14.56 -16.24
N ARG A 184 -11.97 14.30 -17.30
CA ARG A 184 -11.81 13.04 -18.05
C ARG A 184 -10.43 13.01 -18.69
N ALA A 185 -9.67 11.95 -18.43
CA ALA A 185 -8.43 11.74 -19.15
C ALA A 185 -8.70 11.50 -20.63
N ARG A 186 -7.96 12.17 -21.48
CA ARG A 186 -8.07 12.06 -22.96
C ARG A 186 -7.26 10.88 -23.50
N SER A 187 -6.26 10.42 -22.76
CA SER A 187 -5.42 9.26 -23.11
C SER A 187 -6.20 7.95 -23.02
N GLY A 188 -5.78 6.93 -23.74
CA GLY A 188 -6.29 5.56 -23.61
C GLY A 188 -6.04 4.99 -22.21
N PHE A 189 -6.84 3.99 -21.79
CA PHE A 189 -6.60 3.28 -20.52
C PHE A 189 -5.22 2.61 -20.55
N GLY A 190 -4.47 2.76 -19.47
CA GLY A 190 -3.11 2.23 -19.34
C GLY A 190 -2.02 3.08 -19.99
N ALA A 191 -2.34 4.07 -20.81
CA ALA A 191 -1.33 4.90 -21.47
C ALA A 191 -0.44 5.64 -20.46
N VAL A 192 -0.98 6.00 -19.31
CA VAL A 192 -0.24 6.67 -18.23
C VAL A 192 0.86 5.78 -17.63
N LEU A 193 0.68 4.45 -17.63
CA LEU A 193 1.69 3.51 -17.14
C LEU A 193 3.00 3.60 -17.93
N PHE A 194 2.93 3.87 -19.23
CA PHE A 194 4.13 3.99 -20.09
C PHE A 194 4.85 5.33 -19.96
N ARG A 195 4.35 6.26 -19.15
CA ARG A 195 5.12 7.46 -18.81
C ARG A 195 6.30 7.05 -17.90
N PRO A 196 7.53 7.46 -18.20
CA PRO A 196 8.72 6.99 -17.48
C PRO A 196 8.61 7.12 -15.96
N THR A 197 8.08 8.24 -15.47
CA THR A 197 7.92 8.46 -14.01
C THR A 197 6.94 7.49 -13.38
N VAL A 198 5.84 7.12 -14.05
CA VAL A 198 4.85 6.14 -13.56
C VAL A 198 5.42 4.73 -13.67
N LEU A 199 5.99 4.37 -14.83
CA LEU A 199 6.54 3.05 -15.09
C LEU A 199 7.62 2.69 -14.06
N PHE A 200 8.62 3.56 -13.91
CA PHE A 200 9.69 3.31 -12.94
C PHE A 200 9.21 3.34 -11.49
N SER A 201 8.28 4.23 -11.14
CA SER A 201 7.68 4.21 -9.79
C SER A 201 6.90 2.92 -9.54
N THR A 202 6.19 2.39 -10.53
CA THR A 202 5.47 1.12 -10.41
C THR A 202 6.43 -0.05 -10.23
N ILE A 203 7.49 -0.12 -11.04
CA ILE A 203 8.49 -1.19 -10.96
C ILE A 203 9.29 -1.10 -9.65
N ILE A 204 9.74 0.07 -9.26
CA ILE A 204 10.44 0.29 -7.98
C ILE A 204 9.50 -0.08 -6.83
N GLY A 205 8.24 0.34 -6.86
CA GLY A 205 7.23 0.00 -5.87
C GLY A 205 6.98 -1.50 -5.76
N PHE A 206 6.96 -2.22 -6.89
CA PHE A 206 6.88 -3.67 -6.93
C PHE A 206 8.05 -4.32 -6.17
N PHE A 207 9.29 -4.03 -6.53
CA PHE A 207 10.47 -4.63 -5.90
C PHE A 207 10.60 -4.24 -4.43
N PHE A 208 10.27 -3.00 -4.09
CA PHE A 208 10.32 -2.50 -2.73
C PHE A 208 9.33 -3.23 -1.81
N VAL A 209 8.08 -3.39 -2.24
CA VAL A 209 7.05 -4.05 -1.43
C VAL A 209 7.23 -5.58 -1.45
N ALA A 210 7.75 -6.15 -2.55
CA ALA A 210 8.15 -7.55 -2.59
C ALA A 210 9.24 -7.86 -1.57
N ALA A 211 10.24 -6.98 -1.45
CA ALA A 211 11.28 -7.11 -0.44
C ALA A 211 10.74 -6.98 0.99
N PHE A 212 9.79 -6.08 1.20
CA PHE A 212 9.12 -5.94 2.50
C PHE A 212 8.37 -7.22 2.88
N ALA A 213 7.60 -7.81 1.98
CA ALA A 213 6.90 -9.07 2.22
C ALA A 213 7.87 -10.22 2.52
N ALA A 214 9.03 -10.24 1.84
CA ALA A 214 10.07 -11.24 2.08
C ALA A 214 10.73 -11.11 3.46
N ILE A 215 11.11 -9.89 3.88
CA ILE A 215 11.72 -9.69 5.20
C ILE A 215 10.72 -9.95 6.34
N GLU A 216 9.46 -9.59 6.16
CA GLU A 216 8.39 -9.88 7.11
C GLU A 216 8.28 -11.39 7.35
N ALA A 217 8.19 -12.19 6.28
CA ALA A 217 8.17 -13.65 6.38
C ALA A 217 9.44 -14.21 7.06
N GLY A 218 10.61 -13.65 6.73
CA GLY A 218 11.87 -14.03 7.37
C GLY A 218 11.91 -13.76 8.86
N ILE A 219 11.40 -12.61 9.30
CA ILE A 219 11.33 -12.25 10.73
C ILE A 219 10.37 -13.20 11.46
N VAL A 220 9.19 -13.46 10.90
CA VAL A 220 8.23 -14.41 11.47
C VAL A 220 8.88 -15.80 11.62
N ARG A 221 9.61 -16.26 10.61
CA ARG A 221 10.32 -17.56 10.65
C ARG A 221 11.46 -17.58 11.66
N ALA A 222 12.18 -16.46 11.84
CA ALA A 222 13.32 -16.37 12.77
C ALA A 222 12.92 -16.61 14.23
N PHE A 223 11.69 -16.25 14.60
CA PHE A 223 11.16 -16.38 15.96
C PHE A 223 10.07 -17.46 16.09
N ALA A 224 9.85 -18.25 15.04
CA ALA A 224 8.90 -19.37 15.12
C ALA A 224 9.47 -20.45 16.05
N PRO A 225 8.67 -21.04 16.99
CA PRO A 225 9.06 -22.19 17.78
C PRO A 225 9.45 -23.36 16.89
N ALA A 226 10.46 -24.15 17.31
CA ALA A 226 10.95 -25.30 16.53
C ALA A 226 9.86 -26.35 16.23
N ASP A 227 8.87 -26.45 17.09
CA ASP A 227 7.77 -27.43 17.04
C ASP A 227 6.47 -26.87 16.49
N ALA A 228 6.44 -25.59 16.12
CA ALA A 228 5.22 -24.96 15.58
C ALA A 228 5.15 -25.20 14.08
N GLY A 229 4.08 -25.82 13.63
CA GLY A 229 3.68 -25.83 12.23
C GLY A 229 3.56 -24.38 11.71
N GLU A 230 3.60 -24.22 10.41
CA GLU A 230 3.93 -23.03 9.60
C GLU A 230 3.32 -21.64 9.95
N ALA A 231 2.50 -21.46 10.96
CA ALA A 231 1.65 -20.27 11.10
C ALA A 231 1.70 -19.51 12.44
N HIS A 232 2.67 -19.74 13.30
CA HIS A 232 2.71 -19.04 14.61
C HIS A 232 3.75 -17.93 14.61
N GLY A 233 3.28 -16.69 14.38
CA GLY A 233 4.07 -15.49 14.71
C GLY A 233 4.27 -15.39 16.22
N SER A 234 5.49 -15.15 16.66
CA SER A 234 5.80 -14.92 18.07
C SER A 234 5.64 -13.44 18.43
N ILE A 235 5.55 -13.15 19.73
CA ILE A 235 5.52 -11.76 20.22
C ILE A 235 6.79 -11.02 19.78
N GLU A 236 7.93 -11.71 19.74
CA GLU A 236 9.23 -11.17 19.32
C GLU A 236 9.19 -10.69 17.87
N SER A 237 8.60 -11.47 16.95
CA SER A 237 8.45 -11.05 15.54
C SER A 237 7.58 -9.79 15.44
N GLY A 238 6.50 -9.73 16.20
CA GLY A 238 5.64 -8.55 16.28
C GLY A 238 6.36 -7.30 16.79
N ILE A 239 7.21 -7.44 17.83
CA ILE A 239 8.03 -6.33 18.35
C ILE A 239 9.00 -5.83 17.30
N VAL A 240 9.75 -6.71 16.63
CA VAL A 240 10.71 -6.33 15.58
C VAL A 240 10.04 -5.60 14.43
N LEU A 241 8.89 -6.08 13.96
CA LEU A 241 8.11 -5.43 12.89
C LEU A 241 7.54 -4.07 13.35
N ALA A 242 7.08 -3.95 14.58
CA ALA A 242 6.63 -2.68 15.14
C ALA A 242 7.78 -1.66 15.27
N VAL A 243 8.98 -2.11 15.63
CA VAL A 243 10.19 -1.27 15.67
C VAL A 243 10.58 -0.83 14.26
N PHE A 244 10.52 -1.71 13.24
CA PHE A 244 10.72 -1.34 11.85
C PHE A 244 9.71 -0.27 11.40
N ALA A 245 8.42 -0.45 11.70
CA ALA A 245 7.37 0.52 11.38
C ALA A 245 7.59 1.87 12.10
N SER A 246 8.10 1.85 13.34
CA SER A 246 8.47 3.08 14.06
C SER A 246 9.63 3.81 13.39
N GLY A 247 10.62 3.08 12.86
CA GLY A 247 11.69 3.63 12.03
C GLY A 247 11.13 4.29 10.76
N SER A 248 10.18 3.65 10.09
CA SER A 248 9.48 4.21 8.92
C SER A 248 8.75 5.51 9.26
N LEU A 249 8.02 5.55 10.38
CA LEU A 249 7.35 6.74 10.88
C LEU A 249 8.34 7.88 11.15
N VAL A 250 9.41 7.61 11.90
CA VAL A 250 10.46 8.59 12.22
C VAL A 250 11.13 9.10 10.95
N GLY A 251 11.48 8.20 10.02
CA GLY A 251 12.06 8.56 8.72
C GLY A 251 11.12 9.45 7.89
N GLY A 252 9.83 9.14 7.90
CA GLY A 252 8.79 9.94 7.28
C GLY A 252 8.76 11.37 7.80
N LEU A 253 8.79 11.54 9.12
CA LEU A 253 8.76 12.87 9.76
C LEU A 253 10.05 13.65 9.56
N LEU A 254 11.23 13.01 9.65
CA LEU A 254 12.54 13.67 9.59
C LEU A 254 13.05 13.92 8.17
N ILE A 255 12.77 13.01 7.24
CA ILE A 255 13.37 13.01 5.89
C ILE A 255 12.33 13.32 4.81
N GLY A 256 11.06 12.96 5.05
CA GLY A 256 10.02 13.00 4.04
C GLY A 256 9.66 14.40 3.55
N HIS A 257 9.90 15.44 4.36
CA HIS A 257 9.68 16.86 3.97
C HIS A 257 10.79 17.41 3.05
N ARG A 258 11.93 16.69 2.92
CA ARG A 258 13.04 17.14 2.09
C ARG A 258 12.68 17.09 0.61
N ALA A 259 13.11 18.11 -0.15
CA ALA A 259 12.89 18.19 -1.58
C ALA A 259 13.39 16.93 -2.30
N VAL A 260 12.55 16.38 -3.17
CA VAL A 260 12.88 15.18 -3.95
C VAL A 260 13.81 15.57 -5.10
N ARG A 261 14.96 14.90 -5.17
CA ARG A 261 15.93 14.98 -6.25
C ARG A 261 15.99 13.66 -7.01
N PRO A 262 16.55 13.60 -8.23
CA PRO A 262 16.61 12.36 -9.02
C PRO A 262 17.20 11.16 -8.26
N TRP A 263 18.20 11.39 -7.41
CA TRP A 263 18.88 10.37 -6.61
C TRP A 263 18.20 10.04 -5.26
N SER A 264 17.14 10.78 -4.88
CA SER A 264 16.52 10.64 -3.55
C SER A 264 15.93 9.27 -3.31
N ILE A 265 15.28 8.65 -4.31
CA ILE A 265 14.71 7.30 -4.19
C ILE A 265 15.83 6.29 -4.00
N LEU A 266 16.90 6.37 -4.81
CA LEU A 266 18.06 5.47 -4.70
C LEU A 266 18.66 5.50 -3.29
N LEU A 267 18.96 6.70 -2.75
CA LEU A 267 19.55 6.83 -1.42
C LEU A 267 18.67 6.19 -0.33
N ARG A 268 17.36 6.43 -0.41
CA ARG A 268 16.40 5.88 0.55
C ARG A 268 16.30 4.36 0.46
N LEU A 269 16.30 3.81 -0.75
CA LEU A 269 16.36 2.35 -0.96
C LEU A 269 17.67 1.74 -0.45
N LEU A 270 18.80 2.43 -0.59
CA LEU A 270 20.08 1.98 -0.05
C LEU A 270 20.08 1.93 1.49
N ILE A 271 19.38 2.86 2.16
CA ILE A 271 19.21 2.81 3.62
C ILE A 271 18.42 1.56 4.01
N VAL A 272 17.32 1.27 3.31
CA VAL A 272 16.51 0.06 3.58
C VAL A 272 17.32 -1.20 3.29
N LEU A 273 18.04 -1.24 2.17
CA LEU A 273 18.90 -2.36 1.77
C LEU A 273 19.98 -2.63 2.82
N ALA A 274 20.67 -1.59 3.28
CA ALA A 274 21.70 -1.74 4.31
C ALA A 274 21.14 -2.31 5.61
N GLY A 275 20.00 -1.79 6.09
CA GLY A 275 19.31 -2.33 7.26
C GLY A 275 18.89 -3.79 7.08
N THR A 276 18.35 -4.14 5.92
CA THR A 276 17.94 -5.51 5.58
C THR A 276 19.13 -6.46 5.53
N LEU A 277 20.21 -6.11 4.84
CA LEU A 277 21.40 -6.98 4.75
C LEU A 277 22.11 -7.12 6.11
N ALA A 278 22.05 -6.11 6.97
CA ALA A 278 22.60 -6.19 8.32
C ALA A 278 21.88 -7.26 9.19
N CYS A 279 20.65 -7.66 8.83
CA CYS A 279 19.97 -8.77 9.51
C CYS A 279 20.72 -10.12 9.38
N LEU A 280 21.54 -10.30 8.33
CA LEU A 280 22.35 -11.51 8.12
C LEU A 280 23.42 -11.71 9.19
N VAL A 281 23.81 -10.66 9.92
CA VAL A 281 24.86 -10.73 10.96
C VAL A 281 24.33 -11.50 12.18
N SER A 282 23.07 -11.27 12.58
CA SER A 282 22.48 -11.95 13.72
C SER A 282 20.95 -11.87 13.65
N LEU A 283 20.28 -12.97 14.01
CA LEU A 283 18.83 -13.02 14.17
C LEU A 283 18.37 -12.73 15.62
N ASN A 284 19.24 -12.17 16.46
CA ASN A 284 18.86 -11.75 17.80
C ASN A 284 17.88 -10.56 17.76
N ILE A 285 16.86 -10.59 18.62
CA ILE A 285 15.79 -9.57 18.66
C ILE A 285 16.33 -8.13 18.79
N TRP A 286 17.33 -7.89 19.61
CA TRP A 286 17.90 -6.57 19.83
C TRP A 286 18.64 -6.07 18.59
N TRP A 287 19.42 -6.96 17.96
CA TRP A 287 20.13 -6.63 16.73
C TRP A 287 19.15 -6.34 15.60
N LEU A 288 18.19 -7.23 15.35
CA LEU A 288 17.15 -7.05 14.32
C LEU A 288 16.37 -5.75 14.53
N SER A 289 16.00 -5.46 15.79
CA SER A 289 15.28 -4.23 16.12
C SER A 289 16.08 -2.98 15.74
N ILE A 290 17.39 -2.94 16.06
CA ILE A 290 18.25 -1.78 15.76
C ILE A 290 18.41 -1.61 14.24
N VAL A 291 18.81 -2.67 13.53
CA VAL A 291 19.15 -2.56 12.10
C VAL A 291 17.91 -2.34 11.25
N LEU A 292 16.77 -2.90 11.63
CA LEU A 292 15.50 -2.69 10.93
C LEU A 292 14.88 -1.33 11.28
N PHE A 293 15.04 -0.81 12.49
CA PHE A 293 14.69 0.58 12.78
C PHE A 293 15.44 1.54 11.85
N LEU A 294 16.77 1.37 11.73
CA LEU A 294 17.60 2.19 10.85
C LEU A 294 17.21 2.01 9.37
N GLY A 295 16.98 0.77 8.92
CA GLY A 295 16.46 0.49 7.57
C GLY A 295 15.10 1.12 7.34
N GLY A 296 14.20 1.03 8.32
CA GLY A 296 12.86 1.62 8.30
C GLY A 296 12.85 3.13 7.99
N LEU A 297 13.89 3.87 8.43
CA LEU A 297 14.02 5.31 8.15
C LEU A 297 13.93 5.66 6.65
N GLY A 298 14.22 4.72 5.74
CA GLY A 298 14.10 4.91 4.30
C GLY A 298 12.70 4.64 3.74
N THR A 299 11.81 3.94 4.45
CA THR A 299 10.56 3.38 3.92
C THR A 299 9.52 4.44 3.58
N ALA A 300 8.95 5.13 4.57
CA ALA A 300 7.94 6.17 4.32
C ALA A 300 8.46 7.31 3.42
N PRO A 301 9.73 7.78 3.56
CA PRO A 301 10.28 8.76 2.63
C PRO A 301 10.32 8.27 1.17
N THR A 302 10.57 6.97 0.92
CA THR A 302 10.55 6.40 -0.44
C THR A 302 9.15 6.51 -1.05
N PHE A 303 8.11 6.10 -0.35
CA PHE A 303 6.72 6.23 -0.81
C PHE A 303 6.32 7.70 -1.01
N ALA A 304 6.74 8.59 -0.11
CA ALA A 304 6.48 10.02 -0.23
C ALA A 304 7.16 10.62 -1.47
N ALA A 305 8.41 10.22 -1.78
CA ALA A 305 9.11 10.67 -2.98
C ALA A 305 8.41 10.22 -4.26
N MET A 306 8.04 8.94 -4.35
CA MET A 306 7.30 8.41 -5.51
C MET A 306 5.99 9.18 -5.70
N SER A 307 5.24 9.41 -4.62
CA SER A 307 3.98 10.15 -4.67
C SER A 307 4.17 11.61 -5.09
N SER A 308 5.23 12.27 -4.59
CA SER A 308 5.56 13.66 -4.97
C SER A 308 5.94 13.79 -6.45
N ILE A 309 6.71 12.81 -6.99
CA ILE A 309 7.07 12.76 -8.41
C ILE A 309 5.82 12.64 -9.27
N ILE A 310 4.92 11.72 -8.93
CA ILE A 310 3.67 11.56 -9.68
C ILE A 310 2.81 12.82 -9.63
N GLY A 311 2.65 13.42 -8.45
CA GLY A 311 1.91 14.66 -8.28
C GLY A 311 2.47 15.84 -9.07
N ALA A 312 3.80 15.87 -9.32
CA ALA A 312 4.48 16.92 -10.06
C ALA A 312 4.56 16.68 -11.59
N THR A 313 4.47 15.43 -12.04
CA THR A 313 4.77 15.09 -13.45
C THR A 313 3.55 14.61 -14.25
N ILE A 314 2.50 14.20 -13.59
CA ILE A 314 1.31 13.62 -14.23
C ILE A 314 0.15 14.63 -14.20
N LYS A 315 -0.57 14.73 -15.31
CA LYS A 315 -1.76 15.57 -15.42
C LYS A 315 -2.80 15.18 -14.38
N PHE A 316 -3.51 16.15 -13.84
CA PHE A 316 -4.51 15.92 -12.79
C PHE A 316 -5.57 14.88 -13.19
N SER A 317 -5.99 14.88 -14.47
CA SER A 317 -6.93 13.89 -15.03
C SER A 317 -6.42 12.45 -15.03
N GLU A 318 -5.10 12.24 -15.03
CA GLU A 318 -4.44 10.92 -15.11
C GLU A 318 -3.82 10.48 -13.78
N THR A 319 -3.71 11.38 -12.79
CA THR A 319 -3.00 11.15 -11.52
C THR A 319 -3.61 9.98 -10.72
N ALA A 320 -4.93 9.90 -10.66
CA ALA A 320 -5.61 8.80 -9.95
C ALA A 320 -5.29 7.44 -10.57
N GLU A 321 -5.30 7.35 -11.93
CA GLU A 321 -4.93 6.13 -12.65
C GLU A 321 -3.46 5.76 -12.44
N ALA A 322 -2.56 6.74 -12.43
CA ALA A 322 -1.14 6.52 -12.14
C ALA A 322 -0.93 5.92 -10.74
N PHE A 323 -1.61 6.45 -9.71
CA PHE A 323 -1.58 5.86 -8.37
C PHE A 323 -2.22 4.48 -8.32
N GLY A 324 -3.24 4.22 -9.13
CA GLY A 324 -3.84 2.89 -9.28
C GLY A 324 -2.82 1.87 -9.80
N TRP A 325 -2.05 2.20 -10.84
CA TRP A 325 -1.01 1.32 -11.39
C TRP A 325 0.13 1.08 -10.40
N ILE A 326 0.58 2.11 -9.68
CA ILE A 326 1.60 1.94 -8.63
C ILE A 326 1.09 0.99 -7.55
N GLY A 327 -0.17 1.15 -7.10
CA GLY A 327 -0.78 0.26 -6.12
C GLY A 327 -0.89 -1.19 -6.62
N THR A 328 -1.25 -1.41 -7.89
CA THR A 328 -1.25 -2.74 -8.52
C THR A 328 0.15 -3.35 -8.51
N GLY A 329 1.18 -2.58 -8.91
CA GLY A 329 2.56 -3.04 -8.86
C GLY A 329 2.97 -3.48 -7.45
N GLN A 330 2.59 -2.73 -6.44
CA GLN A 330 2.86 -3.05 -5.02
C GLN A 330 2.15 -4.34 -4.59
N LEU A 331 0.87 -4.53 -4.93
CA LEU A 331 0.11 -5.74 -4.60
C LEU A 331 0.70 -7.00 -5.25
N VAL A 332 1.06 -6.90 -6.53
CA VAL A 332 1.75 -8.00 -7.23
C VAL A 332 3.12 -8.26 -6.60
N GLY A 333 3.80 -7.19 -6.16
CA GLY A 333 5.05 -7.28 -5.41
C GLY A 333 4.91 -8.07 -4.12
N VAL A 334 3.88 -7.81 -3.30
CA VAL A 334 3.61 -8.60 -2.08
C VAL A 334 3.53 -10.09 -2.42
N ALA A 335 2.70 -10.46 -3.40
CA ALA A 335 2.49 -11.85 -3.78
C ALA A 335 3.80 -12.51 -4.27
N ALA A 336 4.55 -11.84 -5.13
CA ALA A 336 5.83 -12.34 -5.65
C ALA A 336 6.88 -12.48 -4.53
N GLY A 337 7.01 -11.47 -3.68
CA GLY A 337 7.97 -11.46 -2.57
C GLY A 337 7.69 -12.54 -1.55
N SER A 338 6.44 -12.71 -1.14
CA SER A 338 6.03 -13.78 -0.22
C SER A 338 6.27 -15.17 -0.81
N ALA A 339 5.94 -15.38 -2.09
CA ALA A 339 6.14 -16.67 -2.74
C ALA A 339 7.63 -17.04 -2.86
N ILE A 340 8.47 -16.09 -3.30
CA ILE A 340 9.93 -16.33 -3.42
C ILE A 340 10.54 -16.53 -2.03
N ALA A 341 10.11 -15.74 -1.04
CA ALA A 341 10.58 -15.88 0.34
C ALA A 341 10.20 -17.23 0.94
N GLY A 342 8.99 -17.73 0.69
CA GLY A 342 8.56 -19.05 1.15
C GLY A 342 9.51 -20.16 0.68
N VAL A 343 9.81 -20.21 -0.61
CA VAL A 343 10.77 -21.18 -1.18
C VAL A 343 12.16 -21.03 -0.57
N ALA A 344 12.60 -19.80 -0.34
CA ALA A 344 13.93 -19.56 0.24
C ALA A 344 13.98 -19.92 1.74
N ILE A 345 12.88 -19.74 2.47
CA ILE A 345 12.74 -20.15 3.87
C ILE A 345 12.81 -21.66 4.01
N ASP A 346 12.15 -22.40 3.12
CA ASP A 346 12.20 -23.87 3.11
C ASP A 346 13.62 -24.39 2.86
N ALA A 347 14.40 -23.69 2.01
CA ALA A 347 15.75 -24.10 1.64
C ALA A 347 16.80 -23.71 2.72
N THR A 348 16.72 -22.52 3.32
CA THR A 348 17.80 -21.94 4.13
C THR A 348 17.33 -21.22 5.40
N GLY A 349 16.05 -21.39 5.75
CA GLY A 349 15.46 -20.75 6.92
C GLY A 349 15.30 -19.23 6.77
N ALA A 350 15.24 -18.53 7.89
CA ALA A 350 15.02 -17.08 7.93
C ALA A 350 16.06 -16.28 7.10
N ASN A 351 17.31 -16.71 7.08
CA ASN A 351 18.38 -16.07 6.29
C ASN A 351 18.07 -16.08 4.77
N GLY A 352 17.39 -17.12 4.27
CA GLY A 352 16.94 -17.17 2.88
C GLY A 352 16.01 -16.02 2.51
N ALA A 353 15.04 -15.75 3.37
CA ALA A 353 14.14 -14.62 3.17
C ALA A 353 14.85 -13.26 3.24
N VAL A 354 15.81 -13.11 4.14
CA VAL A 354 16.66 -11.90 4.23
C VAL A 354 17.45 -11.69 2.94
N LEU A 355 18.05 -12.75 2.37
CA LEU A 355 18.77 -12.69 1.09
C LEU A 355 17.83 -12.34 -0.07
N VAL A 356 16.65 -12.93 -0.12
CA VAL A 356 15.61 -12.59 -1.12
C VAL A 356 15.22 -11.12 -1.00
N SER A 357 14.93 -10.64 0.20
CA SER A 357 14.61 -9.24 0.45
C SER A 357 15.73 -8.29 0.01
N GLY A 358 16.98 -8.59 0.40
CA GLY A 358 18.15 -7.84 -0.02
C GLY A 358 18.35 -7.84 -1.54
N GLY A 359 18.17 -8.97 -2.20
CA GLY A 359 18.25 -9.10 -3.67
C GLY A 359 17.18 -8.26 -4.38
N LEU A 360 15.93 -8.31 -3.91
CA LEU A 360 14.83 -7.51 -4.45
C LEU A 360 15.07 -6.01 -4.26
N LEU A 361 15.56 -5.59 -3.09
CA LEU A 361 15.94 -4.18 -2.83
C LEU A 361 17.11 -3.74 -3.71
N ALA A 362 18.11 -4.60 -3.92
CA ALA A 362 19.24 -4.31 -4.79
C ALA A 362 18.77 -4.10 -6.24
N ILE A 363 17.88 -4.97 -6.76
CA ILE A 363 17.27 -4.78 -8.09
C ILE A 363 16.48 -3.47 -8.12
N GLY A 364 15.66 -3.18 -7.13
CA GLY A 364 14.92 -1.93 -7.02
C GLY A 364 15.84 -0.70 -7.00
N ALA A 365 16.97 -0.77 -6.30
CA ALA A 365 17.98 0.29 -6.25
C ALA A 365 18.69 0.48 -7.60
N LEU A 366 19.04 -0.60 -8.31
CA LEU A 366 19.60 -0.54 -9.66
C LEU A 366 18.62 0.12 -10.65
N ILE A 367 17.33 -0.24 -10.57
CA ILE A 367 16.28 0.40 -11.40
C ILE A 367 16.13 1.87 -11.02
N ALA A 368 16.18 2.22 -9.73
CA ALA A 368 16.14 3.60 -9.29
C ALA A 368 17.35 4.40 -9.81
N ALA A 369 18.55 3.82 -9.79
CA ALA A 369 19.75 4.43 -10.35
C ALA A 369 19.62 4.65 -11.87
N PHE A 370 19.15 3.64 -12.60
CA PHE A 370 18.92 3.74 -14.05
C PHE A 370 17.87 4.80 -14.40
N SER A 371 16.82 4.91 -13.57
CA SER A 371 15.70 5.82 -13.82
C SER A 371 16.00 7.29 -13.52
N MET A 372 17.12 7.61 -12.86
CA MET A 372 17.44 8.98 -12.43
C MET A 372 17.36 10.01 -13.55
N ARG A 373 17.71 9.63 -14.79
CA ARG A 373 17.67 10.53 -15.97
C ARG A 373 16.25 10.98 -16.36
N TRP A 374 15.22 10.23 -15.92
CA TRP A 374 13.81 10.58 -16.16
C TRP A 374 13.11 11.16 -14.95
N MET A 375 13.77 11.12 -13.78
CA MET A 375 13.21 11.65 -12.56
C MET A 375 13.42 13.16 -12.47
N PRO A 376 12.38 13.95 -12.12
CA PRO A 376 12.50 15.39 -12.01
C PRO A 376 13.31 15.78 -10.77
N ASP A 377 14.03 16.89 -10.86
CA ASP A 377 14.50 17.60 -9.67
C ASP A 377 13.39 18.56 -9.20
N LEU A 378 12.83 18.26 -8.04
CA LEU A 378 11.74 19.04 -7.43
C LEU A 378 12.27 20.09 -6.42
N LYS A 379 13.60 20.26 -6.30
CA LYS A 379 14.20 21.26 -5.42
C LYS A 379 13.84 22.65 -5.92
N GLY A 380 13.16 23.43 -5.08
CA GLY A 380 12.79 24.81 -5.41
C GLY A 380 11.69 24.93 -6.47
N ARG A 381 11.08 23.81 -6.90
CA ARG A 381 9.94 23.81 -7.84
C ARG A 381 8.62 23.79 -7.11
N ILE A 382 7.63 24.43 -7.71
CA ILE A 382 6.23 24.33 -7.31
C ILE A 382 5.74 22.94 -7.74
N ILE A 383 5.25 22.14 -6.79
CA ILE A 383 4.66 20.84 -7.09
C ILE A 383 3.21 21.08 -7.52
N GLU A 384 3.00 21.29 -8.80
CA GLU A 384 1.68 21.41 -9.41
C GLU A 384 1.58 20.43 -10.58
N PRO A 385 0.42 19.76 -10.74
CA PRO A 385 0.17 18.92 -11.90
C PRO A 385 0.30 19.75 -13.19
N PRO A 386 0.89 19.19 -14.26
CA PRO A 386 0.93 19.84 -15.55
C PRO A 386 -0.47 20.26 -16.06
N PRO A 387 -0.61 21.35 -16.80
CA PRO A 387 -1.90 21.80 -17.33
C PRO A 387 -2.52 20.76 -18.25
N GLU A 388 -3.84 20.67 -18.24
CA GLU A 388 -4.62 19.70 -19.04
C GLU A 388 -4.52 19.97 -20.55
N THR A 389 -4.48 21.22 -20.93
CA THR A 389 -4.23 21.67 -22.30
C THR A 389 -2.74 21.98 -22.44
N GLY A 390 -2.11 21.47 -23.50
CA GLY A 390 -0.69 21.74 -23.84
C GLY A 390 -0.38 23.20 -24.23
N THR A 391 -1.20 24.15 -23.86
CA THR A 391 -0.94 25.57 -23.97
C THR A 391 0.15 25.93 -22.95
N LEU A 392 1.34 26.20 -23.47
CA LEU A 392 2.38 26.92 -22.74
C LEU A 392 1.75 28.21 -22.20
N THR A 393 1.61 28.34 -20.89
CA THR A 393 1.44 29.65 -20.27
C THR A 393 2.76 30.37 -20.47
N ILE A 394 2.81 31.23 -21.50
CA ILE A 394 3.85 32.20 -21.63
C ILE A 394 3.74 33.09 -20.38
N PRO A 395 4.77 33.19 -19.53
CA PRO A 395 4.74 34.17 -18.45
C PRO A 395 4.60 35.55 -19.13
N LEU A 396 3.54 36.25 -18.81
CA LEU A 396 3.42 37.67 -19.20
C LEU A 396 4.56 38.46 -18.53
N PRO A 397 5.14 39.40 -19.26
CA PRO A 397 6.30 40.16 -18.80
C PRO A 397 6.05 40.96 -17.53
#